data_436f6e249921ca40a48a60c33a8237e4
#
_entry.id   436f6e249921ca40a48a60c33a8237e4
#
_cell.length_a   1.000
_cell.length_b   1.000
_cell.length_c   1.000
_cell.angle_alpha   90.00
_cell.angle_beta   90.00
_cell.angle_gamma   90.00
#
_symmetry.space_group_name_H-M   'P 1'
#
loop_
_entity.id
_entity.type
_entity.pdbx_description
1 polymer ?
#
loop_
_entity_poly.entity_id
_entity_poly.type
_entity_poly.pdbx_seq_one_letter_code
_entity_poly.pdbx_strand_id
1 'polypeptide(L)'
;NIDCFGDIPETAETLEGNALQKAEYVYNNYGLDCFADDTGLEVEALGGRPGVHTARYAFIDRYDPEANTEKLLEELDGKENRKARFRTVIAYIQGGEKHFFEGIVEGEIATEKRGTKGFGYDPVFIPEDTEQTFAELGVEIKNQISHRARAVAKLCEFLNKEEG
;
A
#
# COMPACT_ATOMS: atom_id res chain seq x y z
N ASN A 1 -12.58 -14.87 -10.63
CA ASN A 1 -12.28 -13.49 -10.22
C ASN A 1 -13.54 -12.66 -10.18
N ILE A 2 -13.89 -12.18 -9.00
CA ILE A 2 -15.05 -11.31 -8.80
C ILE A 2 -14.53 -9.88 -8.71
N ASP A 3 -14.97 -9.07 -9.63
CA ASP A 3 -14.57 -7.66 -9.68
C ASP A 3 -15.65 -6.82 -9.01
N CYS A 4 -15.48 -6.59 -7.70
CA CYS A 4 -16.46 -5.93 -6.86
C CYS A 4 -15.90 -4.69 -6.16
N PHE A 5 -14.99 -3.99 -6.82
CA PHE A 5 -14.20 -2.97 -6.15
C PHE A 5 -14.80 -1.57 -6.13
N GLY A 6 -15.94 -1.34 -6.80
CA GLY A 6 -16.48 0.01 -6.96
C GLY A 6 -16.80 0.75 -5.66
N ASP A 7 -17.68 0.18 -4.87
CA ASP A 7 -18.24 0.88 -3.70
C ASP A 7 -18.01 0.16 -2.37
N ILE A 8 -16.94 -0.64 -2.28
CA ILE A 8 -16.63 -1.32 -1.03
C ILE A 8 -16.11 -0.29 -0.01
N PRO A 9 -16.73 -0.25 1.19
CA PRO A 9 -16.32 0.74 2.20
C PRO A 9 -14.87 0.54 2.69
N GLU A 10 -14.18 1.64 2.93
CA GLU A 10 -12.84 1.66 3.52
C GLU A 10 -12.86 2.71 4.64
N THR A 11 -13.50 2.38 5.75
CA THR A 11 -13.69 3.31 6.86
C THR A 11 -12.90 2.96 8.12
N ALA A 12 -12.10 1.90 8.07
CA ALA A 12 -11.28 1.52 9.20
C ALA A 12 -10.09 2.47 9.38
N GLU A 13 -9.54 2.49 10.58
CA GLU A 13 -8.41 3.35 10.93
C GLU A 13 -7.05 2.69 10.63
N THR A 14 -7.04 1.42 10.23
CA THR A 14 -5.82 0.68 9.93
C THR A 14 -5.89 0.01 8.56
N LEU A 15 -4.73 -0.31 8.01
CA LEU A 15 -4.65 -1.04 6.75
C LEU A 15 -5.25 -2.44 6.89
N GLU A 16 -4.99 -3.11 8.02
CA GLU A 16 -5.58 -4.42 8.33
C GLU A 16 -7.10 -4.34 8.34
N GLY A 17 -7.63 -3.33 8.99
CA GLY A 17 -9.07 -3.11 9.08
C GLY A 17 -9.72 -2.87 7.73
N ASN A 18 -9.10 -2.03 6.89
CA ASN A 18 -9.64 -1.76 5.55
C ASN A 18 -9.54 -2.99 4.64
N ALA A 19 -8.44 -3.73 4.68
CA ALA A 19 -8.29 -4.96 3.92
C ALA A 19 -9.34 -6.00 4.34
N LEU A 20 -9.52 -6.18 5.64
CA LEU A 20 -10.53 -7.09 6.16
C LEU A 20 -11.96 -6.65 5.80
N GLN A 21 -12.25 -5.37 5.89
CA GLN A 21 -13.55 -4.81 5.54
C GLN A 21 -13.92 -5.14 4.09
N LYS A 22 -12.96 -4.98 3.17
CA LYS A 22 -13.16 -5.32 1.76
C LYS A 22 -13.36 -6.82 1.56
N ALA A 23 -12.55 -7.66 2.21
CA ALA A 23 -12.67 -9.11 2.10
C ALA A 23 -13.99 -9.60 2.70
N GLU A 24 -14.41 -9.07 3.85
CA GLU A 24 -15.69 -9.42 4.47
C GLU A 24 -16.87 -9.03 3.61
N TYR A 25 -16.79 -7.89 2.94
CA TYR A 25 -17.85 -7.46 2.02
C TYR A 25 -18.07 -8.50 0.93
N VAL A 26 -17.02 -8.98 0.29
CA VAL A 26 -17.13 -9.99 -0.76
C VAL A 26 -17.60 -11.32 -0.19
N TYR A 27 -17.04 -11.74 0.93
CA TYR A 27 -17.43 -13.00 1.58
C TYR A 27 -18.91 -13.01 1.97
N ASN A 28 -19.38 -11.93 2.60
CA ASN A 28 -20.76 -11.83 3.08
C ASN A 28 -21.77 -11.72 1.96
N ASN A 29 -21.42 -11.11 0.83
CA ASN A 29 -22.34 -10.90 -0.28
C ASN A 29 -22.34 -12.04 -1.30
N TYR A 30 -21.23 -12.79 -1.42
CA TYR A 30 -21.07 -13.81 -2.44
C TYR A 30 -20.79 -15.21 -1.87
N GLY A 31 -20.45 -15.30 -0.59
CA GLY A 31 -20.19 -16.59 0.07
C GLY A 31 -18.96 -17.33 -0.44
N LEU A 32 -17.99 -16.59 -0.98
CA LEU A 32 -16.78 -17.16 -1.56
C LEU A 32 -15.54 -16.84 -0.73
N ASP A 33 -14.62 -17.80 -0.66
CA ASP A 33 -13.29 -17.51 -0.12
C ASP A 33 -12.67 -16.42 -0.97
N CYS A 34 -12.06 -15.43 -0.32
CA CYS A 34 -11.59 -14.25 -1.03
C CYS A 34 -10.48 -13.56 -0.27
N PHE A 35 -9.74 -12.73 -0.98
CA PHE A 35 -8.78 -11.85 -0.35
C PHE A 35 -8.95 -10.43 -0.87
N ALA A 36 -8.51 -9.48 -0.05
CA ALA A 36 -8.44 -8.08 -0.43
C ALA A 36 -7.20 -7.48 0.20
N ASP A 37 -6.72 -6.41 -0.38
CA ASP A 37 -5.52 -5.75 0.15
C ASP A 37 -5.78 -4.27 0.41
N ASP A 38 -4.94 -3.69 1.26
CA ASP A 38 -4.87 -2.26 1.44
C ASP A 38 -3.39 -1.87 1.56
N THR A 39 -3.04 -0.75 0.96
CA THR A 39 -1.66 -0.29 0.91
C THR A 39 -1.58 1.14 1.43
N GLY A 40 -0.55 1.42 2.21
CA GLY A 40 -0.32 2.76 2.71
C GLY A 40 1.15 3.11 2.76
N LEU A 41 1.40 4.41 2.65
CA LEU A 41 2.71 5.01 2.90
C LEU A 41 2.71 5.53 4.34
N GLU A 42 3.68 5.12 5.13
CA GLU A 42 3.82 5.56 6.52
C GLU A 42 5.13 6.33 6.66
N VAL A 43 5.04 7.59 7.05
CA VAL A 43 6.20 8.47 7.20
C VAL A 43 6.44 8.73 8.68
N GLU A 44 7.61 8.37 9.18
CA GLU A 44 7.94 8.44 10.60
C GLU A 44 7.80 9.85 11.18
N ALA A 45 8.34 10.86 10.50
CA ALA A 45 8.27 12.24 10.95
C ALA A 45 6.84 12.81 11.00
N LEU A 46 5.90 12.17 10.32
CA LEU A 46 4.50 12.57 10.28
C LEU A 46 3.59 11.69 11.14
N GLY A 47 4.18 10.89 12.04
CA GLY A 47 3.42 10.02 12.93
C GLY A 47 2.74 8.85 12.21
N GLY A 48 3.27 8.41 11.09
CA GLY A 48 2.70 7.33 10.30
C GLY A 48 1.74 7.77 9.20
N ARG A 49 1.52 9.09 9.05
CA ARG A 49 0.68 9.60 7.96
C ARG A 49 1.44 9.56 6.63
N PRO A 50 0.82 9.44 5.48
CA PRO A 50 -0.63 9.40 5.24
C PRO A 50 -1.35 8.11 5.69
N GLY A 51 -0.66 6.98 5.83
CA GLY A 51 -1.25 5.73 6.31
C GLY A 51 -2.48 5.31 5.52
N VAL A 52 -3.62 5.15 6.19
CA VAL A 52 -4.88 4.73 5.52
C VAL A 52 -5.39 5.80 4.54
N HIS A 53 -4.91 7.03 4.64
CA HIS A 53 -5.34 8.13 3.75
C HIS A 53 -4.39 8.35 2.57
N THR A 54 -3.51 7.38 2.29
CA THR A 54 -2.47 7.49 1.27
C THR A 54 -3.01 7.93 -0.10
N ALA A 55 -4.11 7.35 -0.56
CA ALA A 55 -4.66 7.68 -1.87
C ALA A 55 -5.38 9.04 -1.90
N ARG A 56 -5.83 9.53 -0.75
CA ARG A 56 -6.65 10.75 -0.63
C ARG A 56 -6.06 11.73 0.35
N TYR A 57 -4.75 11.82 0.38
CA TYR A 57 -4.04 12.63 1.36
C TYR A 57 -4.30 14.13 1.20
N ALA A 58 -4.29 14.62 -0.04
CA ALA A 58 -4.53 16.02 -0.33
C ALA A 58 -6.03 16.36 -0.32
N PHE A 59 -6.88 15.47 -0.83
CA PHE A 59 -8.31 15.69 -0.95
C PHE A 59 -9.08 14.43 -0.55
N ILE A 60 -10.03 14.59 0.37
CA ILE A 60 -10.86 13.46 0.85
C ILE A 60 -11.78 12.93 -0.23
N ASP A 61 -12.27 13.79 -1.12
CA ASP A 61 -13.30 13.49 -2.09
C ASP A 61 -12.80 13.02 -3.45
N ARG A 62 -11.46 12.97 -3.66
CA ARG A 62 -10.91 12.55 -4.95
C ARG A 62 -9.48 12.04 -4.83
N TYR A 63 -9.11 11.22 -5.80
CA TYR A 63 -7.74 10.74 -5.95
C TYR A 63 -6.96 11.68 -6.86
N ASP A 64 -5.95 12.35 -6.30
CA ASP A 64 -5.06 13.24 -7.04
C ASP A 64 -3.62 12.95 -6.61
N PRO A 65 -2.93 12.05 -7.33
CA PRO A 65 -1.59 11.62 -6.93
C PRO A 65 -0.56 12.75 -6.94
N GLU A 66 -0.69 13.70 -7.85
CA GLU A 66 0.21 14.84 -7.90
C GLU A 66 0.06 15.74 -6.66
N ALA A 67 -1.19 16.07 -6.32
CA ALA A 67 -1.48 16.86 -5.13
C ALA A 67 -1.08 16.13 -3.86
N ASN A 68 -1.28 14.83 -3.78
CA ASN A 68 -0.86 14.01 -2.64
C ASN A 68 0.66 14.08 -2.44
N THR A 69 1.42 13.95 -3.53
CA THR A 69 2.87 14.01 -3.50
C THR A 69 3.36 15.39 -3.08
N GLU A 70 2.75 16.45 -3.62
CA GLU A 70 3.09 17.82 -3.28
C GLU A 70 2.82 18.13 -1.81
N LYS A 71 1.69 17.68 -1.29
CA LYS A 71 1.37 17.84 0.12
C LYS A 71 2.41 17.15 1.01
N LEU A 72 2.82 15.93 0.66
CA LEU A 72 3.82 15.19 1.40
C LEU A 72 5.15 15.94 1.43
N LEU A 73 5.63 16.42 0.29
CA LEU A 73 6.87 17.17 0.20
C LEU A 73 6.81 18.46 1.02
N GLU A 74 5.69 19.16 0.98
CA GLU A 74 5.46 20.38 1.73
C GLU A 74 5.52 20.13 3.25
N GLU A 75 4.88 19.08 3.71
CA GLU A 75 4.88 18.72 5.14
C GLU A 75 6.25 18.25 5.63
N LEU A 76 7.09 17.73 4.75
CA LEU A 76 8.44 17.30 5.09
C LEU A 76 9.50 18.38 4.86
N ASP A 77 9.11 19.54 4.35
CA ASP A 77 10.04 20.63 4.11
C ASP A 77 10.73 21.03 5.41
N GLY A 78 12.06 21.09 5.39
CA GLY A 78 12.86 21.42 6.57
C GLY A 78 13.05 20.30 7.58
N LYS A 79 12.48 19.12 7.36
CA LYS A 79 12.64 17.98 8.25
C LYS A 79 13.83 17.12 7.84
N GLU A 80 14.68 16.79 8.82
CA GLU A 80 15.85 15.93 8.60
C GLU A 80 15.47 14.46 8.51
N ASN A 81 14.51 14.03 9.34
CA ASN A 81 14.03 12.66 9.32
C ASN A 81 13.05 12.47 8.18
N ARG A 82 13.46 11.72 7.18
CA ARG A 82 12.64 11.44 6.00
C ARG A 82 12.33 9.95 5.85
N LYS A 83 12.52 9.18 6.90
CA LYS A 83 12.25 7.74 6.89
C LYS A 83 10.78 7.46 6.63
N ALA A 84 10.54 6.51 5.76
CA ALA A 84 9.20 6.11 5.37
C ALA A 84 9.20 4.63 4.99
N ARG A 85 8.00 4.08 4.90
CA ARG A 85 7.83 2.71 4.40
C ARG A 85 6.51 2.60 3.67
N PHE A 86 6.50 1.80 2.61
CA PHE A 86 5.26 1.30 2.04
C PHE A 86 4.90 -0.01 2.70
N ARG A 87 3.63 -0.18 2.98
CA ARG A 87 3.11 -1.37 3.64
C ARG A 87 1.85 -1.82 2.94
N THR A 88 1.78 -3.11 2.59
CA THR A 88 0.58 -3.74 2.05
C THR A 88 0.13 -4.82 3.03
N VAL A 89 -1.15 -4.81 3.36
CA VAL A 89 -1.76 -5.88 4.15
C VAL A 89 -2.80 -6.57 3.28
N ILE A 90 -2.71 -7.89 3.20
CA ILE A 90 -3.70 -8.73 2.53
C ILE A 90 -4.51 -9.44 3.60
N ALA A 91 -5.84 -9.30 3.55
CA ALA A 91 -6.76 -10.06 4.37
C ALA A 91 -7.36 -11.17 3.51
N TYR A 92 -7.23 -12.41 3.94
CA TYR A 92 -7.75 -13.58 3.24
C TYR A 92 -8.76 -14.29 4.11
N ILE A 93 -9.95 -14.54 3.59
CA ILE A 93 -11.01 -15.28 4.28
C ILE A 93 -11.20 -16.62 3.60
N GLN A 94 -10.97 -17.69 4.36
CA GLN A 94 -11.10 -19.07 3.89
C GLN A 94 -12.01 -19.84 4.85
N GLY A 95 -13.18 -20.26 4.40
CA GLY A 95 -14.11 -21.01 5.23
C GLY A 95 -14.49 -20.30 6.52
N GLY A 96 -14.56 -18.99 6.52
CA GLY A 96 -14.83 -18.16 7.70
C GLY A 96 -13.62 -17.80 8.53
N GLU A 97 -12.45 -18.41 8.27
CA GLU A 97 -11.23 -18.07 8.98
C GLU A 97 -10.53 -16.89 8.31
N LYS A 98 -10.00 -15.98 9.12
CA LYS A 98 -9.34 -14.76 8.66
C LYS A 98 -7.83 -14.88 8.81
N HIS A 99 -7.12 -14.58 7.74
CA HIS A 99 -5.65 -14.61 7.70
C HIS A 99 -5.12 -13.29 7.17
N PHE A 100 -4.00 -12.83 7.70
CA PHE A 100 -3.39 -11.57 7.27
C PHE A 100 -1.95 -11.80 6.82
N PHE A 101 -1.57 -11.14 5.74
CA PHE A 101 -0.21 -11.19 5.19
C PHE A 101 0.26 -9.78 4.94
N GLU A 102 1.49 -9.49 5.32
CA GLU A 102 2.05 -8.14 5.25
C GLU A 102 3.34 -8.11 4.45
N GLY A 103 3.47 -7.11 3.59
CA GLY A 103 4.72 -6.82 2.89
C GLY A 103 5.12 -5.38 3.17
N ILE A 104 6.39 -5.16 3.49
CA ILE A 104 6.94 -3.85 3.82
C ILE A 104 8.18 -3.58 2.98
N VAL A 105 8.28 -2.36 2.45
CA VAL A 105 9.51 -1.84 1.85
C VAL A 105 9.90 -0.59 2.63
N GLU A 106 11.02 -0.66 3.33
CA GLU A 106 11.59 0.49 4.03
C GLU A 106 12.31 1.40 3.04
N GLY A 107 12.35 2.69 3.33
CA GLY A 107 13.04 3.65 2.50
C GLY A 107 12.96 5.05 3.07
N GLU A 108 13.05 6.03 2.20
CA GLU A 108 12.96 7.44 2.59
C GLU A 108 12.29 8.27 1.51
N ILE A 109 11.85 9.47 1.88
CA ILE A 109 11.20 10.40 0.95
C ILE A 109 12.25 11.37 0.41
N ALA A 110 12.33 11.47 -0.91
CA ALA A 110 13.21 12.42 -1.61
C ALA A 110 12.79 13.86 -1.31
N THR A 111 13.68 14.81 -1.57
CA THR A 111 13.39 16.23 -1.38
C THR A 111 12.60 16.82 -2.54
N GLU A 112 12.58 16.13 -3.67
CA GLU A 112 11.84 16.56 -4.88
C GLU A 112 11.42 15.33 -5.68
N LYS A 113 10.51 15.52 -6.61
CA LYS A 113 10.07 14.46 -7.51
C LYS A 113 11.19 14.09 -8.47
N ARG A 114 11.42 12.78 -8.65
CA ARG A 114 12.42 12.24 -9.58
C ARG A 114 11.84 11.06 -10.34
N GLY A 115 11.98 11.09 -11.66
CA GLY A 115 11.46 10.03 -12.53
C GLY A 115 10.04 10.26 -12.99
N THR A 116 9.63 9.54 -14.03
CA THR A 116 8.33 9.70 -14.67
C THR A 116 7.54 8.39 -14.78
N LYS A 117 8.12 7.29 -14.32
CA LYS A 117 7.47 5.97 -14.37
C LYS A 117 6.70 5.70 -13.08
N GLY A 118 5.72 4.83 -13.16
CA GLY A 118 4.92 4.45 -11.99
C GLY A 118 3.78 5.41 -11.70
N PHE A 119 3.31 5.40 -10.45
CA PHE A 119 2.15 6.17 -10.04
C PHE A 119 2.23 6.50 -8.55
N GLY A 120 1.32 7.36 -8.09
CA GLY A 120 1.23 7.73 -6.68
C GLY A 120 2.50 8.40 -6.18
N TYR A 121 3.08 7.87 -5.11
CA TYR A 121 4.27 8.42 -4.47
C TYR A 121 5.58 7.89 -5.07
N ASP A 122 5.52 7.11 -6.13
CA ASP A 122 6.72 6.54 -6.78
C ASP A 122 7.80 7.59 -7.10
N PRO A 123 7.46 8.82 -7.54
CA PRO A 123 8.49 9.83 -7.81
C PRO A 123 9.25 10.34 -6.60
N VAL A 124 8.79 10.05 -5.38
CA VAL A 124 9.44 10.57 -4.16
C VAL A 124 9.88 9.48 -3.19
N PHE A 125 9.56 8.23 -3.41
CA PHE A 125 9.95 7.14 -2.49
C PHE A 125 11.22 6.45 -2.99
N ILE A 126 12.26 6.50 -2.16
CA ILE A 126 13.56 5.86 -2.44
C ILE A 126 13.64 4.61 -1.59
N PRO A 127 13.52 3.40 -2.20
CA PRO A 127 13.61 2.17 -1.41
C PRO A 127 15.00 2.00 -0.80
N GLU A 128 15.03 1.32 0.35
CA GLU A 128 16.27 0.96 1.02
C GLU A 128 17.22 0.24 0.06
N ASP A 129 18.52 0.47 0.21
CA ASP A 129 19.58 -0.09 -0.63
C ASP A 129 19.62 0.43 -2.07
N THR A 130 18.89 1.50 -2.37
CA THR A 130 19.00 2.18 -3.66
C THR A 130 19.17 3.68 -3.44
N GLU A 131 19.55 4.40 -4.50
CA GLU A 131 19.63 5.86 -4.50
C GLU A 131 18.60 6.45 -5.46
N GLN A 132 17.73 5.61 -6.02
CA GLN A 132 16.74 5.99 -7.01
C GLN A 132 15.34 5.81 -6.48
N THR A 133 14.42 6.67 -6.92
CA THR A 133 13.00 6.52 -6.58
C THR A 133 12.39 5.35 -7.36
N PHE A 134 11.24 4.84 -6.91
CA PHE A 134 10.51 3.83 -7.66
C PHE A 134 10.21 4.30 -9.09
N ALA A 135 9.92 5.59 -9.28
CA ALA A 135 9.68 6.14 -10.61
C ALA A 135 10.92 6.11 -11.50
N GLU A 136 12.11 6.24 -10.91
CA GLU A 136 13.38 6.12 -11.65
C GLU A 136 13.74 4.67 -11.95
N LEU A 137 13.45 3.76 -11.02
CA LEU A 137 13.76 2.33 -11.15
C LEU A 137 12.91 1.63 -12.21
N GLY A 138 11.66 2.05 -12.36
CA GLY A 138 10.74 1.46 -13.32
C GLY A 138 9.94 0.29 -12.76
N VAL A 139 8.93 -0.11 -13.51
CA VAL A 139 7.92 -1.08 -13.08
C VAL A 139 8.50 -2.47 -12.80
N GLU A 140 9.43 -2.92 -13.63
CA GLU A 140 10.01 -4.27 -13.48
C GLU A 140 10.75 -4.43 -12.15
N ILE A 141 11.58 -3.46 -11.80
CA ILE A 141 12.31 -3.50 -10.54
C ILE A 141 11.35 -3.35 -9.37
N LYS A 142 10.41 -2.43 -9.47
CA LYS A 142 9.39 -2.22 -8.43
C LYS A 142 8.62 -3.51 -8.15
N ASN A 143 8.21 -4.24 -9.19
CA ASN A 143 7.45 -5.49 -9.03
C ASN A 143 8.25 -6.58 -8.32
N GLN A 144 9.57 -6.54 -8.38
CA GLN A 144 10.43 -7.51 -7.70
C GLN A 144 10.59 -7.22 -6.22
N ILE A 145 10.65 -5.93 -5.84
CA ILE A 145 11.00 -5.53 -4.48
C ILE A 145 9.86 -4.84 -3.72
N SER A 146 8.72 -4.61 -4.35
CA SER A 146 7.64 -3.82 -3.76
C SER A 146 7.01 -4.50 -2.54
N HIS A 147 6.40 -3.66 -1.71
CA HIS A 147 5.63 -4.08 -0.55
C HIS A 147 4.51 -5.06 -0.93
N ARG A 148 3.82 -4.79 -2.06
CA ARG A 148 2.76 -5.67 -2.56
C ARG A 148 3.31 -7.04 -2.98
N ALA A 149 4.43 -7.06 -3.70
CA ALA A 149 5.06 -8.32 -4.11
C ALA A 149 5.43 -9.17 -2.89
N ARG A 150 5.92 -8.55 -1.83
CA ARG A 150 6.27 -9.25 -0.60
C ARG A 150 5.05 -9.84 0.12
N ALA A 151 3.96 -9.08 0.17
CA ALA A 151 2.71 -9.57 0.77
C ALA A 151 2.10 -10.71 -0.04
N VAL A 152 2.08 -10.59 -1.37
CA VAL A 152 1.56 -11.62 -2.27
C VAL A 152 2.39 -12.90 -2.16
N ALA A 153 3.72 -12.80 -2.04
CA ALA A 153 4.58 -13.96 -1.85
C ALA A 153 4.20 -14.75 -0.60
N LYS A 154 3.90 -14.05 0.50
CA LYS A 154 3.47 -14.70 1.74
C LYS A 154 2.12 -15.39 1.58
N LEU A 155 1.17 -14.77 0.89
CA LEU A 155 -0.12 -15.38 0.59
C LEU A 155 0.05 -16.65 -0.25
N CYS A 156 0.87 -16.59 -1.30
CA CYS A 156 1.13 -17.75 -2.16
C CYS A 156 1.78 -18.90 -1.39
N GLU A 157 2.70 -18.59 -0.49
CA GLU A 157 3.33 -19.58 0.38
C GLU A 157 2.31 -20.28 1.26
N PHE A 158 1.40 -19.53 1.85
CA PHE A 158 0.31 -20.06 2.66
C PHE A 158 -0.58 -20.99 1.84
N LEU A 159 -0.99 -20.56 0.64
CA LEU A 159 -1.85 -21.36 -0.24
C LEU A 159 -1.17 -22.66 -0.68
N ASN A 160 0.13 -22.62 -0.94
CA ASN A 160 0.89 -23.81 -1.31
C ASN A 160 0.96 -24.82 -0.16
N LYS A 161 1.08 -24.36 1.07
CA LYS A 161 1.07 -25.23 2.25
C LYS A 161 -0.28 -25.91 2.46
N GLU A 162 -1.38 -25.20 2.16
CA GLU A 162 -2.73 -25.76 2.28
C GLU A 162 -2.98 -26.86 1.25
N GLU A 163 -2.36 -26.77 0.09
CA GLU A 163 -2.50 -27.77 -0.96
C GLU A 163 -1.55 -28.97 -0.80
N GLY A 164 -0.55 -28.81 0.04
CA GLY A 164 0.42 -29.84 0.34
C GLY A 164 0.07 -30.60 1.58
#